data_a72acac6168f9e32a19b9655b21b3e2c
#
_entry.id   a72acac6168f9e32a19b9655b21b3e2c
#
_cell.length_a   1.000
_cell.length_b   1.000
_cell.length_c   1.000
_cell.angle_alpha   90.00
_cell.angle_beta   90.00
_cell.angle_gamma   90.00
#
_symmetry.space_group_name_H-M   'P 1'
#
loop_
_entity.id
_entity.type
_entity.pdbx_description
1 polymer ?
#
loop_
_entity_poly.entity_id
_entity_poly.type
_entity_poly.pdbx_seq_one_letter_code
_entity_poly.pdbx_strand_id
1 'polypeptide(L)'
;LYSQSVKLAQYLYEVSEHPNIKSGELYITRLSQCFIDGDVVDAVGIFKSENKETYLKVFPKGDGFDIESESGININKLDKGCIIFNKEQEEGYVATVVDVSNKNGEAAYWTDGFLGLAARHDSFFNTEHAINLCRGFVTEYLPSEYEMTKADQAELLSKTSDYMKEYKQFDVNKYANDVIGNNELQEKFEDYRFQYEKDFDMDFSDNFAISEQAFRKGQRGFRSILKLDKNFTVYIHGSHNRIEQGEDEDTGLKYYKFLYDNEK
;
A
#
# COMPACT_ATOMS: atom_id res chain seq x y z
N LEU A 1 -9.95 -21.54 24.82
CA LEU A 1 -9.05 -20.45 24.44
C LEU A 1 -7.68 -20.59 25.11
N TYR A 2 -7.58 -20.68 26.45
CA TYR A 2 -6.32 -20.67 27.20
C TYR A 2 -5.26 -21.70 26.71
N SER A 3 -5.63 -22.97 26.55
CA SER A 3 -4.69 -24.02 26.11
C SER A 3 -4.12 -23.76 24.69
N GLN A 4 -4.93 -23.17 23.81
CA GLN A 4 -4.47 -22.80 22.47
C GLN A 4 -3.61 -21.52 22.50
N SER A 5 -3.96 -20.56 23.38
CA SER A 5 -3.12 -19.35 23.56
C SER A 5 -1.71 -19.69 23.99
N VAL A 6 -1.53 -20.68 24.88
CA VAL A 6 -0.21 -21.16 25.33
C VAL A 6 0.58 -21.72 24.14
N LYS A 7 -0.04 -22.55 23.30
CA LYS A 7 0.61 -23.10 22.09
C LYS A 7 1.02 -22.01 21.10
N LEU A 8 0.14 -21.04 20.87
CA LEU A 8 0.45 -19.89 20.01
C LEU A 8 1.61 -19.05 20.57
N ALA A 9 1.66 -18.84 21.89
CA ALA A 9 2.77 -18.13 22.51
C ALA A 9 4.10 -18.89 22.39
N GLN A 10 4.08 -20.22 22.53
CA GLN A 10 5.25 -21.07 22.34
C GLN A 10 5.74 -21.03 20.89
N TYR A 11 4.83 -21.16 19.92
CA TYR A 11 5.16 -21.08 18.52
C TYR A 11 5.71 -19.70 18.12
N LEU A 12 5.08 -18.62 18.61
CA LEU A 12 5.61 -17.27 18.39
C LEU A 12 7.03 -17.13 18.94
N TYR A 13 7.31 -17.70 20.11
CA TYR A 13 8.65 -17.67 20.68
C TYR A 13 9.67 -18.41 19.78
N GLU A 14 9.31 -19.60 19.29
CA GLU A 14 10.16 -20.41 18.41
C GLU A 14 10.50 -19.69 17.09
N VAL A 15 9.54 -18.99 16.47
CA VAL A 15 9.76 -18.24 15.22
C VAL A 15 10.37 -16.85 15.43
N SER A 16 10.57 -16.43 16.69
CA SER A 16 11.10 -15.11 17.05
C SER A 16 12.61 -15.12 17.36
N GLU A 17 13.39 -15.99 16.75
CA GLU A 17 14.83 -16.15 17.05
C GLU A 17 15.73 -15.03 16.47
N HIS A 18 15.23 -14.19 15.55
CA HIS A 18 16.04 -13.15 14.94
C HIS A 18 16.37 -12.01 15.94
N PRO A 19 17.65 -11.56 16.04
CA PRO A 19 18.09 -10.59 17.05
C PRO A 19 17.39 -9.22 16.97
N ASN A 20 16.81 -8.86 15.84
CA ASN A 20 16.05 -7.62 15.65
C ASN A 20 14.59 -7.73 16.13
N ILE A 21 14.13 -8.93 16.51
CA ILE A 21 12.77 -9.11 17.02
C ILE A 21 12.75 -8.73 18.50
N LYS A 22 11.98 -7.71 18.82
CA LYS A 22 11.83 -7.25 20.20
C LYS A 22 10.97 -8.22 21.01
N SER A 23 11.34 -8.41 22.25
CA SER A 23 10.45 -9.02 23.24
C SER A 23 9.22 -8.14 23.46
N GLY A 24 8.12 -8.73 23.92
CA GLY A 24 6.88 -7.97 24.14
C GLY A 24 5.84 -8.80 24.87
N GLU A 25 4.67 -8.22 25.05
CA GLU A 25 3.52 -8.87 25.65
C GLU A 25 2.54 -9.32 24.57
N LEU A 26 2.10 -10.58 24.66
CA LEU A 26 1.16 -11.20 23.73
C LEU A 26 -0.24 -11.24 24.37
N TYR A 27 -1.22 -10.75 23.62
CA TYR A 27 -2.63 -10.78 24.01
C TYR A 27 -3.41 -11.60 22.99
N ILE A 28 -4.17 -12.57 23.45
CA ILE A 28 -5.06 -13.38 22.63
C ILE A 28 -6.46 -13.28 23.19
N THR A 29 -7.38 -12.80 22.39
CA THR A 29 -8.74 -12.53 22.81
C THR A 29 -9.79 -13.06 21.83
N ARG A 30 -10.96 -13.39 22.35
CA ARG A 30 -12.14 -13.64 21.52
C ARG A 30 -12.88 -12.33 21.33
N LEU A 31 -13.22 -12.03 20.10
CA LEU A 31 -14.03 -10.89 19.70
C LEU A 31 -15.36 -11.43 19.18
N SER A 32 -16.45 -10.87 19.65
CA SER A 32 -17.81 -11.27 19.22
C SER A 32 -18.44 -10.17 18.40
N GLN A 33 -19.31 -10.56 17.47
CA GLN A 33 -20.06 -9.62 16.64
C GLN A 33 -19.20 -8.65 15.83
N CYS A 34 -18.09 -9.15 15.26
CA CYS A 34 -17.27 -8.39 14.35
C CYS A 34 -17.98 -8.24 13.00
N PHE A 35 -17.97 -7.04 12.44
CA PHE A 35 -18.56 -6.77 11.14
C PHE A 35 -17.46 -6.78 10.07
N ILE A 36 -17.62 -7.65 9.05
CA ILE A 36 -16.71 -7.74 7.91
C ILE A 36 -17.47 -8.14 6.63
N ASP A 37 -17.25 -7.41 5.55
CA ASP A 37 -17.83 -7.67 4.21
C ASP A 37 -19.37 -7.90 4.24
N GLY A 38 -20.08 -7.13 5.07
CA GLY A 38 -21.52 -7.23 5.21
C GLY A 38 -22.02 -8.29 6.21
N ASP A 39 -21.16 -9.14 6.74
CA ASP A 39 -21.48 -10.20 7.70
C ASP A 39 -21.10 -9.82 9.13
N VAL A 40 -21.80 -10.42 10.09
CA VAL A 40 -21.48 -10.33 11.52
C VAL A 40 -20.98 -11.69 11.98
N VAL A 41 -19.71 -11.77 12.37
CA VAL A 41 -19.05 -13.02 12.75
C VAL A 41 -18.25 -12.86 14.05
N ASP A 42 -17.95 -13.98 14.70
CA ASP A 42 -16.96 -14.01 15.79
C ASP A 42 -15.54 -14.01 15.20
N ALA A 43 -14.58 -13.55 16.00
CA ALA A 43 -13.18 -13.50 15.59
C ALA A 43 -12.23 -13.80 16.76
N VAL A 44 -10.97 -14.08 16.42
CA VAL A 44 -9.86 -14.15 17.36
C VAL A 44 -8.90 -13.01 17.08
N GLY A 45 -8.64 -12.20 18.11
CA GLY A 45 -7.62 -11.15 18.05
C GLY A 45 -6.32 -11.65 18.67
N ILE A 46 -5.21 -11.41 17.98
CA ILE A 46 -3.85 -11.69 18.43
C ILE A 46 -3.06 -10.39 18.34
N PHE A 47 -2.57 -9.89 19.47
CA PHE A 47 -1.88 -8.60 19.52
C PHE A 47 -0.55 -8.75 20.25
N LYS A 48 0.51 -8.12 19.74
CA LYS A 48 1.81 -8.05 20.39
C LYS A 48 2.21 -6.59 20.59
N SER A 49 2.52 -6.24 21.83
CA SER A 49 3.07 -4.93 22.18
C SER A 49 4.55 -5.07 22.53
N GLU A 50 5.39 -4.34 21.80
CA GLU A 50 6.85 -4.39 21.91
C GLU A 50 7.42 -3.17 22.63
N ASN A 51 6.67 -2.07 22.68
CA ASN A 51 7.13 -0.82 23.23
C ASN A 51 6.35 -0.46 24.50
N LYS A 52 7.07 -0.26 25.60
CA LYS A 52 6.52 0.25 26.87
C LYS A 52 6.85 1.73 27.00
N GLU A 53 5.91 2.49 27.50
CA GLU A 53 6.07 3.90 27.84
C GLU A 53 6.11 4.03 29.38
N THR A 54 6.94 4.96 29.85
CA THR A 54 7.00 5.29 31.28
C THR A 54 6.00 6.39 31.57
N TYR A 55 5.17 6.21 32.58
CA TYR A 55 4.24 7.23 33.08
C TYR A 55 4.45 7.46 34.56
N LEU A 56 4.10 8.68 35.01
CA LEU A 56 4.17 9.07 36.40
C LEU A 56 2.81 8.91 37.05
N LYS A 57 2.82 8.31 38.22
CA LYS A 57 1.64 8.18 39.11
C LYS A 57 1.87 9.04 40.32
N VAL A 58 0.94 9.96 40.55
CA VAL A 58 0.98 10.88 41.66
C VAL A 58 -0.14 10.52 42.65
N PHE A 59 0.21 10.36 43.86
CA PHE A 59 -0.76 10.03 44.93
C PHE A 59 -0.48 10.81 46.22
N PRO A 60 -1.52 11.11 47.02
CA PRO A 60 -1.37 11.83 48.30
C PRO A 60 -0.53 11.02 49.30
N LYS A 61 0.38 11.70 50.01
CA LYS A 61 1.16 11.11 51.10
C LYS A 61 1.42 12.14 52.19
N GLY A 62 0.80 11.96 53.36
CA GLY A 62 0.82 12.93 54.45
C GLY A 62 0.24 14.28 54.02
N ASP A 63 0.96 15.37 54.25
CA ASP A 63 0.56 16.73 53.84
C ASP A 63 1.02 17.09 52.41
N GLY A 64 1.57 16.13 51.64
CA GLY A 64 2.09 16.34 50.30
C GLY A 64 1.67 15.25 49.31
N PHE A 65 2.47 15.07 48.29
CA PHE A 65 2.29 14.07 47.23
C PHE A 65 3.58 13.28 47.07
N ASP A 66 3.43 12.00 46.76
CA ASP A 66 4.51 11.13 46.32
C ASP A 66 4.39 10.85 44.81
N ILE A 67 5.52 10.59 44.15
CA ILE A 67 5.56 10.35 42.72
C ILE A 67 6.27 9.02 42.49
N GLU A 68 5.60 8.11 41.81
CA GLU A 68 6.17 6.85 41.36
C GLU A 68 6.19 6.80 39.81
N SER A 69 7.20 6.17 39.24
CA SER A 69 7.23 5.88 37.83
C SER A 69 6.82 4.43 37.59
N GLU A 70 5.91 4.21 36.67
CA GLU A 70 5.50 2.89 36.20
C GLU A 70 5.74 2.79 34.70
N SER A 71 6.01 1.56 34.23
CA SER A 71 6.09 1.27 32.79
C SER A 71 4.85 0.50 32.36
N GLY A 72 4.21 0.95 31.32
CA GLY A 72 3.01 0.34 30.77
C GLY A 72 2.91 0.46 29.27
N ILE A 73 1.94 -0.26 28.72
CA ILE A 73 1.66 -0.25 27.28
C ILE A 73 0.71 0.89 26.96
N ASN A 74 1.03 1.64 25.91
CA ASN A 74 0.14 2.65 25.38
C ASN A 74 -0.94 1.96 24.51
N ILE A 75 -2.17 1.90 25.00
CA ILE A 75 -3.31 1.27 24.31
C ILE A 75 -3.69 1.96 22.98
N ASN A 76 -3.21 3.17 22.73
CA ASN A 76 -3.42 3.89 21.47
C ASN A 76 -2.35 3.57 20.42
N LYS A 77 -1.36 2.76 20.76
CA LYS A 77 -0.27 2.34 19.88
C LYS A 77 -0.25 0.82 19.79
N LEU A 78 -0.58 0.30 18.63
CA LEU A 78 -0.49 -1.11 18.32
C LEU A 78 0.78 -1.36 17.51
N ASP A 79 1.68 -2.21 18.03
CA ASP A 79 2.90 -2.59 17.31
C ASP A 79 2.61 -3.66 16.27
N LYS A 80 1.97 -4.75 16.68
CA LYS A 80 1.56 -5.86 15.82
C LYS A 80 0.19 -6.36 16.22
N GLY A 81 -0.63 -6.67 15.25
CA GLY A 81 -1.97 -7.21 15.48
C GLY A 81 -2.48 -8.03 14.31
N CYS A 82 -3.31 -9.00 14.64
CA CYS A 82 -4.07 -9.78 13.68
C CYS A 82 -5.46 -10.04 14.24
N ILE A 83 -6.48 -9.90 13.40
CA ILE A 83 -7.83 -10.35 13.70
C ILE A 83 -8.20 -11.41 12.68
N ILE A 84 -8.47 -12.63 13.13
CA ILE A 84 -8.87 -13.77 12.30
C ILE A 84 -10.38 -13.92 12.47
N PHE A 85 -11.12 -13.71 11.39
CA PHE A 85 -12.59 -13.78 11.37
C PHE A 85 -13.06 -15.20 11.09
N ASN A 86 -14.14 -15.62 11.74
CA ASN A 86 -14.79 -16.90 11.47
C ASN A 86 -15.58 -16.81 10.16
N LYS A 87 -14.87 -16.64 9.06
CA LYS A 87 -15.39 -16.49 7.69
C LYS A 87 -14.43 -17.17 6.72
N GLU A 88 -14.98 -17.84 5.68
CA GLU A 88 -14.20 -18.53 4.63
C GLU A 88 -13.25 -19.61 5.19
N GLN A 89 -13.75 -20.45 6.10
CA GLN A 89 -12.95 -21.50 6.76
C GLN A 89 -12.29 -22.47 5.78
N GLU A 90 -12.98 -22.84 4.72
CA GLU A 90 -12.49 -23.79 3.72
C GLU A 90 -11.30 -23.24 2.92
N GLU A 91 -11.17 -21.90 2.85
CA GLU A 91 -10.11 -21.20 2.14
C GLU A 91 -9.04 -20.63 3.09
N GLY A 92 -9.13 -20.94 4.40
CA GLY A 92 -8.12 -20.60 5.40
C GLY A 92 -8.45 -19.39 6.29
N TYR A 93 -9.68 -19.00 6.43
CA TYR A 93 -10.17 -17.84 7.18
C TYR A 93 -9.71 -16.47 6.66
N VAL A 94 -10.57 -15.51 6.75
CA VAL A 94 -10.23 -14.10 6.47
C VAL A 94 -9.51 -13.50 7.68
N ALA A 95 -8.38 -12.84 7.44
CA ALA A 95 -7.65 -12.14 8.46
C ALA A 95 -7.32 -10.71 8.06
N THR A 96 -7.24 -9.81 9.04
CA THR A 96 -6.64 -8.49 8.87
C THR A 96 -5.43 -8.38 9.77
N VAL A 97 -4.37 -7.77 9.28
CA VAL A 97 -3.09 -7.69 9.97
C VAL A 97 -2.52 -6.27 9.96
N VAL A 98 -1.83 -5.93 11.03
CA VAL A 98 -1.00 -4.73 11.13
C VAL A 98 0.35 -5.09 11.71
N ASP A 99 1.42 -4.53 11.12
CA ASP A 99 2.79 -4.59 11.62
C ASP A 99 3.44 -3.21 11.43
N VAL A 100 3.40 -2.40 12.49
CA VAL A 100 3.92 -1.02 12.45
C VAL A 100 5.45 -1.00 12.58
N SER A 101 6.03 -2.04 13.18
CA SER A 101 7.48 -2.13 13.41
C SER A 101 8.27 -2.55 12.16
N ASN A 102 7.61 -3.17 11.17
CA ASN A 102 8.23 -3.64 9.93
C ASN A 102 8.15 -2.61 8.80
N LYS A 103 8.72 -1.43 9.00
CA LYS A 103 8.67 -0.34 8.00
C LYS A 103 9.44 -0.63 6.72
N ASN A 104 10.41 -1.53 6.75
CA ASN A 104 11.33 -1.82 5.64
C ASN A 104 11.15 -3.22 5.03
N GLY A 105 10.15 -4.00 5.46
CA GLY A 105 9.93 -5.36 4.94
C GLY A 105 10.98 -6.41 5.36
N GLU A 106 11.91 -6.07 6.23
CA GLU A 106 13.06 -6.91 6.55
C GLU A 106 12.76 -8.11 7.47
N ALA A 107 11.61 -8.14 8.11
CA ALA A 107 11.26 -9.22 9.05
C ALA A 107 9.77 -9.58 8.94
N ALA A 108 9.41 -10.36 7.94
CA ALA A 108 8.06 -10.89 7.76
C ALA A 108 7.70 -11.99 8.79
N TYR A 109 8.46 -12.12 9.90
CA TYR A 109 8.23 -13.17 10.88
C TYR A 109 6.81 -13.16 11.46
N TRP A 110 6.20 -11.98 11.57
CA TRP A 110 4.86 -11.84 12.11
C TRP A 110 3.80 -12.32 11.11
N THR A 111 3.87 -11.88 9.85
CA THR A 111 2.91 -12.23 8.80
C THR A 111 3.14 -13.62 8.25
N ASP A 112 4.38 -13.94 7.90
CA ASP A 112 4.72 -15.16 7.18
C ASP A 112 5.13 -16.29 8.14
N GLY A 113 6.08 -16.00 9.04
CA GLY A 113 6.61 -17.03 9.95
C GLY A 113 5.61 -17.47 11.01
N PHE A 114 4.94 -16.53 11.67
CA PHE A 114 4.03 -16.83 12.78
C PHE A 114 2.58 -17.04 12.32
N LEU A 115 2.04 -16.10 11.53
CA LEU A 115 0.62 -16.15 11.14
C LEU A 115 0.37 -16.97 9.88
N GLY A 116 1.37 -17.15 9.01
CA GLY A 116 1.25 -17.90 7.76
C GLY A 116 0.21 -17.29 6.82
N LEU A 117 0.15 -15.94 6.75
CA LEU A 117 -0.84 -15.23 5.95
C LEU A 117 -0.43 -15.18 4.49
N ALA A 118 -1.39 -15.39 3.61
CA ALA A 118 -1.29 -15.09 2.20
C ALA A 118 -2.14 -13.86 1.84
N ALA A 119 -1.73 -13.11 0.82
CA ALA A 119 -2.54 -12.03 0.31
C ALA A 119 -3.84 -12.57 -0.29
N ARG A 120 -4.98 -11.96 0.03
CA ARG A 120 -6.26 -12.30 -0.59
C ARG A 120 -6.32 -11.68 -1.98
N HIS A 121 -6.48 -12.51 -3.01
CA HIS A 121 -6.57 -12.07 -4.41
C HIS A 121 -7.98 -11.55 -4.72
N ASP A 122 -8.40 -10.51 -4.04
CA ASP A 122 -9.68 -9.83 -4.24
C ASP A 122 -9.55 -8.58 -5.13
N SER A 123 -10.66 -7.87 -5.30
CA SER A 123 -10.67 -6.64 -6.11
C SER A 123 -9.73 -5.55 -5.58
N PHE A 124 -9.49 -5.51 -4.26
CA PHE A 124 -8.55 -4.57 -3.67
C PHE A 124 -7.11 -4.90 -4.09
N PHE A 125 -6.71 -6.14 -3.91
CA PHE A 125 -5.40 -6.65 -4.31
C PHE A 125 -5.15 -6.42 -5.81
N ASN A 126 -6.09 -6.87 -6.67
CA ASN A 126 -5.96 -6.72 -8.11
C ASN A 126 -5.86 -5.24 -8.53
N THR A 127 -6.63 -4.35 -7.90
CA THR A 127 -6.55 -2.91 -8.18
C THR A 127 -5.20 -2.31 -7.75
N GLU A 128 -4.68 -2.68 -6.58
CA GLU A 128 -3.38 -2.21 -6.11
C GLU A 128 -2.24 -2.64 -7.04
N HIS A 129 -2.27 -3.90 -7.49
CA HIS A 129 -1.30 -4.43 -8.45
C HIS A 129 -1.46 -3.80 -9.85
N ALA A 130 -2.68 -3.57 -10.34
CA ALA A 130 -2.89 -2.86 -11.61
C ALA A 130 -2.32 -1.43 -11.57
N ILE A 131 -2.51 -0.71 -10.47
CA ILE A 131 -1.93 0.61 -10.29
C ILE A 131 -0.40 0.55 -10.35
N ASN A 132 0.21 -0.41 -9.68
CA ASN A 132 1.66 -0.57 -9.66
C ASN A 132 2.21 -1.02 -11.02
N LEU A 133 1.55 -1.96 -11.69
CA LEU A 133 1.87 -2.42 -13.04
C LEU A 133 1.85 -1.25 -14.04
N CYS A 134 0.72 -0.54 -14.13
CA CYS A 134 0.59 0.58 -15.07
C CYS A 134 1.60 1.70 -14.78
N ARG A 135 1.80 2.01 -13.49
CA ARG A 135 2.79 3.02 -13.09
C ARG A 135 4.21 2.60 -13.44
N GLY A 136 4.63 1.40 -13.08
CA GLY A 136 5.96 0.88 -13.37
C GLY A 136 6.24 0.84 -14.87
N PHE A 137 5.27 0.39 -15.68
CA PHE A 137 5.37 0.44 -17.13
C PHE A 137 5.67 1.85 -17.64
N VAL A 138 4.92 2.87 -17.18
CA VAL A 138 5.08 4.26 -17.64
C VAL A 138 6.33 4.94 -17.10
N THR A 139 6.69 4.68 -15.82
CA THR A 139 7.76 5.46 -15.17
C THR A 139 9.14 4.80 -15.17
N GLU A 140 9.19 3.49 -15.38
CA GLU A 140 10.42 2.69 -15.32
C GLU A 140 10.70 2.01 -16.65
N TYR A 141 9.75 1.21 -17.16
CA TYR A 141 9.97 0.42 -18.37
C TYR A 141 10.05 1.28 -19.64
N LEU A 142 9.03 2.09 -19.94
CA LEU A 142 9.03 2.90 -21.16
C LEU A 142 10.23 3.85 -21.28
N PRO A 143 10.67 4.55 -20.20
CA PRO A 143 11.85 5.41 -20.29
C PRO A 143 13.17 4.66 -20.45
N SER A 144 13.24 3.36 -20.16
CA SER A 144 14.42 2.54 -20.39
C SER A 144 14.56 2.10 -21.83
N GLU A 145 13.46 1.99 -22.57
CA GLU A 145 13.40 1.48 -23.92
C GLU A 145 13.23 2.61 -24.98
N TYR A 146 12.63 3.72 -24.60
CA TYR A 146 12.26 4.80 -25.49
C TYR A 146 12.68 6.17 -24.93
N GLU A 147 13.02 7.11 -25.83
CA GLU A 147 13.15 8.51 -25.47
C GLU A 147 11.78 9.09 -25.11
N MET A 148 11.48 9.17 -23.83
CA MET A 148 10.21 9.64 -23.29
C MET A 148 10.41 10.80 -22.35
N THR A 149 9.69 11.89 -22.61
CA THR A 149 9.76 13.07 -21.73
C THR A 149 8.95 12.85 -20.45
N LYS A 150 9.22 13.65 -19.42
CA LYS A 150 8.38 13.62 -18.21
C LYS A 150 6.95 14.06 -18.46
N ALA A 151 6.72 14.88 -19.49
CA ALA A 151 5.38 15.28 -19.91
C ALA A 151 4.60 14.11 -20.52
N ASP A 152 5.24 13.29 -21.37
CA ASP A 152 4.63 12.10 -21.97
C ASP A 152 4.26 11.05 -20.90
N GLN A 153 5.18 10.81 -19.94
CA GLN A 153 4.91 9.93 -18.80
C GLN A 153 3.69 10.42 -18.00
N ALA A 154 3.64 11.72 -17.75
CA ALA A 154 2.59 12.37 -17.02
C ALA A 154 1.23 12.27 -17.75
N GLU A 155 1.21 12.36 -19.07
CA GLU A 155 0.00 12.18 -19.89
C GLU A 155 -0.54 10.75 -19.77
N LEU A 156 0.32 9.73 -19.93
CA LEU A 156 -0.08 8.33 -19.78
C LEU A 156 -0.59 8.01 -18.38
N LEU A 157 0.07 8.53 -17.34
CA LEU A 157 -0.40 8.38 -15.95
C LEU A 157 -1.75 9.04 -15.72
N SER A 158 -1.99 10.21 -16.33
CA SER A 158 -3.30 10.88 -16.26
C SER A 158 -4.38 10.05 -16.95
N LYS A 159 -4.13 9.58 -18.18
CA LYS A 159 -5.05 8.69 -18.91
C LYS A 159 -5.36 7.41 -18.12
N THR A 160 -4.35 6.81 -17.48
CA THR A 160 -4.52 5.64 -16.60
C THR A 160 -5.43 5.96 -15.42
N SER A 161 -5.20 7.10 -14.75
CA SER A 161 -6.03 7.54 -13.63
C SER A 161 -7.49 7.80 -14.07
N ASP A 162 -7.68 8.39 -15.23
CA ASP A 162 -9.02 8.69 -15.74
C ASP A 162 -9.76 7.42 -16.18
N TYR A 163 -9.05 6.46 -16.80
CA TYR A 163 -9.60 5.14 -17.09
C TYR A 163 -10.10 4.45 -15.81
N MET A 164 -9.28 4.42 -14.74
CA MET A 164 -9.67 3.78 -13.47
C MET A 164 -10.81 4.51 -12.73
N LYS A 165 -11.04 5.79 -13.02
CA LYS A 165 -12.20 6.54 -12.48
C LYS A 165 -13.48 6.31 -13.27
N GLU A 166 -13.35 6.18 -14.59
CA GLU A 166 -14.50 6.08 -15.50
C GLU A 166 -15.12 4.70 -15.46
N TYR A 167 -14.27 3.65 -15.40
CA TYR A 167 -14.74 2.27 -15.48
C TYR A 167 -14.83 1.64 -14.09
N LYS A 168 -15.87 0.80 -13.90
CA LYS A 168 -16.03 -0.02 -12.67
C LYS A 168 -15.23 -1.30 -12.69
N GLN A 169 -14.77 -1.70 -13.88
CA GLN A 169 -13.95 -2.89 -14.11
C GLN A 169 -12.68 -2.49 -14.83
N PHE A 170 -11.58 -3.06 -14.41
CA PHE A 170 -10.32 -3.01 -15.14
C PHE A 170 -10.32 -4.18 -16.12
N ASP A 171 -10.17 -3.88 -17.38
CA ASP A 171 -9.99 -4.84 -18.46
C ASP A 171 -8.66 -4.52 -19.15
N VAL A 172 -7.74 -5.47 -19.11
CA VAL A 172 -6.36 -5.29 -19.59
C VAL A 172 -6.34 -4.92 -21.07
N ASN A 173 -7.12 -5.62 -21.90
CA ASN A 173 -7.16 -5.38 -23.33
C ASN A 173 -7.75 -4.01 -23.64
N LYS A 174 -8.82 -3.64 -22.95
CA LYS A 174 -9.45 -2.34 -23.08
C LYS A 174 -8.51 -1.22 -22.63
N TYR A 175 -7.82 -1.39 -21.51
CA TYR A 175 -6.81 -0.45 -21.04
C TYR A 175 -5.68 -0.26 -22.07
N ALA A 176 -5.16 -1.35 -22.63
CA ALA A 176 -4.14 -1.30 -23.66
C ALA A 176 -4.62 -0.52 -24.89
N ASN A 177 -5.86 -0.71 -25.33
CA ASN A 177 -6.44 0.00 -26.47
C ASN A 177 -6.72 1.48 -26.18
N ASP A 178 -7.36 1.78 -25.05
CA ASP A 178 -7.89 3.11 -24.75
C ASP A 178 -6.81 4.06 -24.23
N VAL A 179 -5.82 3.53 -23.49
CA VAL A 179 -4.79 4.32 -22.80
C VAL A 179 -3.44 4.26 -23.53
N ILE A 180 -2.97 3.06 -23.84
CA ILE A 180 -1.66 2.89 -24.50
C ILE A 180 -1.77 3.18 -25.99
N GLY A 181 -2.79 2.68 -26.68
CA GLY A 181 -3.22 3.04 -28.03
C GLY A 181 -2.32 2.58 -29.17
N ASN A 182 -1.02 2.45 -28.99
CA ASN A 182 -0.06 2.02 -30.01
C ASN A 182 0.16 0.51 -29.92
N ASN A 183 -0.02 -0.21 -31.03
CA ASN A 183 0.08 -1.68 -31.06
C ASN A 183 1.45 -2.20 -30.58
N GLU A 184 2.55 -1.53 -30.96
CA GLU A 184 3.88 -1.91 -30.51
C GLU A 184 4.01 -1.77 -28.97
N LEU A 185 3.51 -0.66 -28.43
CA LEU A 185 3.51 -0.44 -26.97
C LEU A 185 2.56 -1.37 -26.23
N GLN A 186 1.47 -1.82 -26.87
CA GLN A 186 0.57 -2.84 -26.29
C GLN A 186 1.27 -4.19 -26.16
N GLU A 187 2.02 -4.64 -27.16
CA GLU A 187 2.85 -5.85 -27.08
C GLU A 187 3.87 -5.74 -25.94
N LYS A 188 4.54 -4.58 -25.84
CA LYS A 188 5.48 -4.32 -24.74
C LYS A 188 4.83 -4.28 -23.35
N PHE A 189 3.60 -3.81 -23.27
CA PHE A 189 2.84 -3.84 -22.02
C PHE A 189 2.50 -5.26 -21.59
N GLU A 190 2.13 -6.13 -22.52
CA GLU A 190 1.88 -7.55 -22.23
C GLU A 190 3.17 -8.27 -21.80
N ASP A 191 4.31 -8.01 -22.46
CA ASP A 191 5.61 -8.55 -22.06
C ASP A 191 5.99 -8.10 -20.64
N TYR A 192 5.78 -6.80 -20.33
CA TYR A 192 6.05 -6.23 -19.01
C TYR A 192 5.11 -6.80 -17.93
N ARG A 193 3.82 -6.98 -18.27
CA ARG A 193 2.84 -7.63 -17.41
C ARG A 193 3.25 -9.05 -17.07
N PHE A 194 3.62 -9.84 -18.05
CA PHE A 194 4.08 -11.22 -17.84
C PHE A 194 5.30 -11.28 -16.90
N GLN A 195 6.25 -10.36 -17.07
CA GLN A 195 7.40 -10.28 -16.17
C GLN A 195 6.99 -9.86 -14.76
N TYR A 196 6.09 -8.90 -14.63
CA TYR A 196 5.54 -8.46 -13.35
C TYR A 196 4.83 -9.59 -12.60
N GLU A 197 4.00 -10.38 -13.29
CA GLU A 197 3.34 -11.55 -12.71
C GLU A 197 4.34 -12.55 -12.15
N LYS A 198 5.41 -12.79 -12.89
CA LYS A 198 6.48 -13.70 -12.49
C LYS A 198 7.27 -13.17 -11.29
N ASP A 199 7.57 -11.86 -11.28
CA ASP A 199 8.35 -11.24 -10.20
C ASP A 199 7.60 -11.20 -8.88
N PHE A 200 6.26 -11.13 -8.93
CA PHE A 200 5.39 -11.09 -7.76
C PHE A 200 4.72 -12.45 -7.44
N ASP A 201 5.06 -13.52 -8.19
CA ASP A 201 4.48 -14.87 -8.04
C ASP A 201 2.95 -14.84 -7.99
N MET A 202 2.34 -14.14 -8.95
CA MET A 202 0.90 -13.92 -9.03
C MET A 202 0.37 -14.15 -10.44
N ASP A 203 -0.90 -14.50 -10.52
CA ASP A 203 -1.66 -14.57 -11.76
C ASP A 203 -2.61 -13.36 -11.83
N PHE A 204 -2.36 -12.47 -12.78
CA PHE A 204 -3.11 -11.23 -12.91
C PHE A 204 -4.36 -11.44 -13.78
N SER A 205 -5.52 -11.37 -13.16
CA SER A 205 -6.79 -11.52 -13.90
C SER A 205 -6.93 -10.46 -14.99
N ASP A 206 -7.29 -10.90 -16.21
CA ASP A 206 -7.52 -9.98 -17.34
C ASP A 206 -8.67 -9.00 -17.12
N ASN A 207 -9.61 -9.36 -16.23
CA ASN A 207 -10.77 -8.54 -15.91
C ASN A 207 -11.14 -8.68 -14.44
N PHE A 208 -11.30 -7.58 -13.73
CA PHE A 208 -11.70 -7.55 -12.32
C PHE A 208 -12.40 -6.24 -11.96
N ALA A 209 -13.20 -6.27 -10.89
CA ALA A 209 -13.84 -5.06 -10.37
C ALA A 209 -12.79 -4.12 -9.75
N ILE A 210 -12.83 -2.83 -10.11
CA ILE A 210 -11.96 -1.82 -9.51
C ILE A 210 -12.44 -1.50 -8.10
N SER A 211 -11.57 -1.70 -7.11
CA SER A 211 -11.80 -1.29 -5.73
C SER A 211 -11.59 0.22 -5.58
N GLU A 212 -12.66 0.95 -5.26
CA GLU A 212 -12.54 2.40 -4.99
C GLU A 212 -11.56 2.69 -3.85
N GLN A 213 -11.50 1.84 -2.84
CA GLN A 213 -10.62 2.01 -1.69
C GLN A 213 -9.15 1.86 -2.09
N ALA A 214 -8.81 0.83 -2.86
CA ALA A 214 -7.45 0.63 -3.37
C ALA A 214 -7.06 1.77 -4.31
N PHE A 215 -7.97 2.18 -5.21
CA PHE A 215 -7.72 3.29 -6.11
C PHE A 215 -7.46 4.62 -5.36
N ARG A 216 -8.29 4.97 -4.37
CA ARG A 216 -8.08 6.18 -3.53
C ARG A 216 -6.72 6.16 -2.81
N LYS A 217 -6.29 5.00 -2.34
CA LYS A 217 -4.98 4.81 -1.69
C LYS A 217 -3.84 5.01 -2.70
N GLY A 218 -3.94 4.40 -3.88
CA GLY A 218 -2.90 4.37 -4.92
C GLY A 218 -2.87 5.58 -5.86
N GLN A 219 -3.97 6.35 -5.99
CA GLN A 219 -4.09 7.44 -6.97
C GLN A 219 -3.01 8.54 -6.87
N ARG A 220 -2.37 8.67 -5.71
CA ARG A 220 -1.23 9.59 -5.54
C ARG A 220 -0.04 9.23 -6.44
N GLY A 221 0.11 7.95 -6.80
CA GLY A 221 1.13 7.46 -7.70
C GLY A 221 0.97 7.93 -9.16
N PHE A 222 -0.24 8.37 -9.52
CA PHE A 222 -0.54 8.93 -10.85
C PHE A 222 -0.39 10.44 -10.92
N ARG A 223 0.00 11.11 -9.83
CA ARG A 223 0.24 12.56 -9.86
C ARG A 223 1.47 12.85 -10.69
N SER A 224 1.29 13.72 -11.65
CA SER A 224 2.37 14.20 -12.50
C SER A 224 3.12 15.33 -11.79
N ILE A 225 4.40 15.09 -11.53
CA ILE A 225 5.28 16.06 -10.89
C ILE A 225 6.46 16.30 -11.81
N LEU A 226 6.57 17.51 -12.34
CA LEU A 226 7.75 17.97 -13.05
C LEU A 226 8.71 18.59 -12.04
N LYS A 227 9.88 17.98 -11.87
CA LYS A 227 10.98 18.57 -11.10
C LYS A 227 11.99 19.12 -12.10
N LEU A 228 12.15 20.43 -12.11
CA LEU A 228 13.06 21.14 -13.00
C LEU A 228 14.19 21.70 -12.17
N ASP A 229 15.37 21.12 -12.34
CA ASP A 229 16.57 21.41 -11.54
C ASP A 229 16.31 21.31 -10.03
N LYS A 230 16.94 22.22 -9.26
CA LYS A 230 16.70 22.39 -7.82
C LYS A 230 15.64 23.45 -7.51
N ASN A 231 15.18 24.19 -8.52
CA ASN A 231 14.43 25.43 -8.32
C ASN A 231 12.94 25.29 -8.48
N PHE A 232 12.46 24.36 -9.35
CA PHE A 232 11.05 24.27 -9.70
C PHE A 232 10.50 22.87 -9.48
N THR A 233 9.34 22.81 -8.84
CA THR A 233 8.51 21.61 -8.77
C THR A 233 7.09 21.99 -9.17
N VAL A 234 6.62 21.43 -10.28
CA VAL A 234 5.30 21.71 -10.83
C VAL A 234 4.42 20.49 -10.65
N TYR A 235 3.28 20.67 -10.00
CA TYR A 235 2.25 19.64 -9.81
C TYR A 235 1.18 19.81 -10.89
N ILE A 236 0.99 18.80 -11.73
CA ILE A 236 0.01 18.83 -12.81
C ILE A 236 -1.19 18.01 -12.36
N HIS A 237 -2.38 18.64 -12.30
CA HIS A 237 -3.63 18.03 -11.83
C HIS A 237 -4.65 17.78 -12.95
N GLY A 238 -4.31 18.12 -14.19
CA GLY A 238 -5.22 18.05 -15.33
C GLY A 238 -4.54 17.56 -16.60
N SER A 239 -5.22 17.78 -17.73
CA SER A 239 -4.75 17.39 -19.05
C SER A 239 -3.43 18.08 -19.43
N HIS A 240 -2.53 17.36 -20.06
CA HIS A 240 -1.20 17.84 -20.49
C HIS A 240 -1.23 18.58 -21.82
N ASN A 241 -2.37 18.64 -22.52
CA ASN A 241 -2.54 19.35 -23.80
C ASN A 241 -2.33 20.88 -23.68
N ARG A 242 -2.17 21.39 -22.43
CA ARG A 242 -1.86 22.80 -22.15
C ARG A 242 -0.40 23.00 -21.71
N ILE A 243 0.45 22.01 -21.94
CA ILE A 243 1.86 22.06 -21.58
C ILE A 243 2.65 21.94 -22.86
N GLU A 244 3.43 22.98 -23.16
CA GLU A 244 4.39 22.98 -24.27
C GLU A 244 5.79 22.87 -23.69
N GLN A 245 6.67 22.14 -24.35
CA GLN A 245 8.08 22.07 -24.02
C GLN A 245 8.92 22.49 -25.23
N GLY A 246 10.07 23.06 -24.97
CA GLY A 246 10.99 23.47 -26.01
C GLY A 246 12.36 23.83 -25.46
N GLU A 247 13.23 24.25 -26.38
CA GLU A 247 14.53 24.79 -26.08
C GLU A 247 14.60 26.22 -26.63
N ASP A 248 15.09 27.13 -25.84
CA ASP A 248 15.28 28.53 -26.21
C ASP A 248 16.55 28.60 -27.07
N GLU A 249 16.42 29.05 -28.33
CA GLU A 249 17.50 29.09 -29.31
C GLU A 249 18.64 30.05 -28.91
N ASP A 250 18.34 31.10 -28.15
CA ASP A 250 19.32 32.11 -27.78
C ASP A 250 20.15 31.68 -26.56
N THR A 251 19.54 30.98 -25.61
CA THR A 251 20.17 30.61 -24.34
C THR A 251 20.53 29.13 -24.24
N GLY A 252 19.98 28.26 -25.12
CA GLY A 252 20.11 26.81 -25.04
C GLY A 252 19.42 26.19 -23.81
N LEU A 253 18.59 26.95 -23.11
CA LEU A 253 17.86 26.47 -21.94
C LEU A 253 16.54 25.79 -22.37
N LYS A 254 16.24 24.67 -21.75
CA LYS A 254 14.95 23.99 -21.92
C LYS A 254 13.87 24.71 -21.14
N TYR A 255 12.67 24.79 -21.69
CA TYR A 255 11.54 25.41 -21.01
C TYR A 255 10.27 24.55 -21.08
N TYR A 256 9.37 24.76 -20.09
CA TYR A 256 7.98 24.37 -20.14
C TYR A 256 7.09 25.59 -20.11
N LYS A 257 6.10 25.65 -21.01
CA LYS A 257 5.11 26.71 -21.09
C LYS A 257 3.76 26.12 -20.69
N PHE A 258 3.08 26.75 -19.73
CA PHE A 258 1.79 26.33 -19.21
C PHE A 258 0.71 27.31 -19.67
N LEU A 259 -0.32 26.79 -20.33
CA LEU A 259 -1.47 27.57 -20.76
C LEU A 259 -2.61 27.42 -19.75
N TYR A 260 -3.16 28.52 -19.25
CA TYR A 260 -4.22 28.51 -18.25
C TYR A 260 -5.31 29.55 -18.59
N ASP A 261 -6.54 29.33 -18.07
CA ASP A 261 -7.67 30.23 -18.33
C ASP A 261 -7.75 31.36 -17.28
N ASN A 262 -7.54 31.05 -16.01
CA ASN A 262 -7.67 32.01 -14.93
C ASN A 262 -6.61 31.76 -13.83
N GLU A 263 -6.03 32.84 -13.34
CA GLU A 263 -5.22 32.85 -12.14
C GLU A 263 -6.14 33.00 -10.90
N LYS A 264 -5.85 32.23 -9.83
CA LYS A 264 -6.62 32.26 -8.59
C LYS A 264 -5.86 32.98 -7.49
#